data_447c1e5754e6c41b06755629a60d715c
#
_entry.id   447c1e5754e6c41b06755629a60d715c
#
_cell.length_a   1.000
_cell.length_b   1.000
_cell.length_c   1.000
_cell.angle_alpha   90.00
_cell.angle_beta   90.00
_cell.angle_gamma   90.00
#
_symmetry.space_group_name_H-M   'P 1'
#
loop_
_entity.id
_entity.type
_entity.pdbx_description
1 polymer ?
#
loop_
_entity_poly.entity_id
_entity_poly.type
_entity_poly.pdbx_seq_one_letter_code
_entity_poly.pdbx_strand_id
1 'polypeptide(L)'
;MDNLNSPEQSDLSWLMTWSTFLNQAPFTAQTQAPEAAYFLQQLIEASLQGDSCIEISPEQIETLGQLVTSAEQAKSQVAPCVHDGQGLALYRYWNLEQRLAEQIRRLKQQPIQPVSCEEHLDLLTDPHQRAALQMVTRQSLSIITGGPGTGKTYTLARIIAV
;
A
#
# COMPACT_ATOMS: atom_id res chain seq x y z
N MET A 1 21.58 9.91 -35.15
CA MET A 1 20.38 9.05 -35.21
C MET A 1 20.41 8.22 -33.92
N ASP A 2 19.94 8.87 -32.85
CA ASP A 2 19.98 8.27 -31.52
C ASP A 2 18.68 7.51 -31.31
N ASN A 3 18.81 6.18 -31.25
CA ASN A 3 17.75 5.29 -30.80
C ASN A 3 17.59 5.50 -29.29
N LEU A 4 16.71 6.39 -28.90
CA LEU A 4 16.16 6.45 -27.56
C LEU A 4 15.32 5.18 -27.37
N ASN A 5 15.93 4.16 -26.74
CA ASN A 5 15.19 3.04 -26.16
C ASN A 5 14.15 3.61 -25.21
N SER A 6 12.90 3.52 -25.59
CA SER A 6 11.78 3.91 -24.74
C SER A 6 11.82 3.06 -23.46
N PRO A 7 11.72 3.65 -22.26
CA PRO A 7 11.74 2.91 -20.99
C PRO A 7 10.63 1.86 -20.87
N GLU A 8 9.56 1.95 -21.66
CA GLU A 8 8.42 1.04 -21.67
C GLU A 8 8.74 -0.39 -22.13
N GLN A 9 9.76 -0.60 -22.99
CA GLN A 9 10.09 -1.96 -23.48
C GLN A 9 10.95 -2.78 -22.52
N SER A 10 11.74 -2.15 -21.65
CA SER A 10 12.56 -2.85 -20.68
C SER A 10 11.74 -3.37 -19.48
N ASP A 11 10.65 -2.68 -19.13
CA ASP A 11 9.83 -3.01 -17.98
C ASP A 11 8.90 -4.23 -18.23
N LEU A 12 8.51 -4.48 -19.48
CA LEU A 12 7.69 -5.64 -19.85
C LEU A 12 8.47 -6.96 -19.90
N SER A 13 9.77 -6.92 -20.12
CA SER A 13 10.62 -8.11 -20.27
C SER A 13 10.73 -8.90 -18.95
N TRP A 14 10.92 -8.23 -17.81
CA TRP A 14 10.98 -8.91 -16.51
C TRP A 14 9.61 -9.47 -16.09
N LEU A 15 8.51 -8.82 -16.49
CA LEU A 15 7.14 -9.26 -16.29
C LEU A 15 6.87 -10.63 -16.93
N MET A 16 7.27 -10.77 -18.19
CA MET A 16 7.15 -12.04 -18.91
C MET A 16 8.04 -13.12 -18.27
N THR A 17 9.23 -12.76 -17.83
CA THR A 17 10.14 -13.66 -17.14
C THR A 17 9.53 -14.10 -15.79
N TRP A 18 8.97 -13.19 -15.03
CA TRP A 18 8.36 -13.49 -13.74
C TRP A 18 7.08 -14.33 -13.89
N SER A 19 6.21 -14.00 -14.85
CA SER A 19 5.04 -14.81 -15.20
C SER A 19 5.46 -16.22 -15.60
N THR A 20 6.50 -16.35 -16.44
CA THR A 20 7.06 -17.64 -16.83
C THR A 20 7.62 -18.42 -15.63
N PHE A 21 8.30 -17.74 -14.72
CA PHE A 21 8.82 -18.34 -13.49
C PHE A 21 7.71 -18.88 -12.58
N LEU A 22 6.62 -18.11 -12.39
CA LEU A 22 5.47 -18.55 -11.60
C LEU A 22 4.70 -19.70 -12.25
N ASN A 23 4.84 -19.89 -13.56
CA ASN A 23 4.26 -21.03 -14.29
C ASN A 23 5.11 -22.31 -14.21
N GLN A 24 6.23 -22.30 -13.47
CA GLN A 24 7.10 -23.47 -13.28
C GLN A 24 6.95 -24.05 -11.88
N ALA A 25 7.28 -25.34 -11.74
CA ALA A 25 7.40 -25.95 -10.42
C ALA A 25 8.40 -25.16 -9.54
N PRO A 26 8.17 -24.99 -8.23
CA PRO A 26 7.16 -25.67 -7.41
C PRO A 26 5.79 -24.95 -7.34
N PHE A 27 5.62 -23.80 -8.00
CA PHE A 27 4.40 -22.99 -7.89
C PHE A 27 3.20 -23.61 -8.61
N THR A 28 3.46 -24.46 -9.61
CA THR A 28 2.39 -25.11 -10.36
C THR A 28 2.67 -26.60 -10.51
N ALA A 29 1.79 -27.41 -9.95
CA ALA A 29 1.77 -28.86 -10.16
C ALA A 29 1.03 -29.24 -11.46
N GLN A 30 0.36 -28.31 -12.11
CA GLN A 30 -0.45 -28.52 -13.32
C GLN A 30 -0.30 -27.32 -14.26
N THR A 31 -0.48 -27.54 -15.55
CA THR A 31 -0.53 -26.49 -16.58
C THR A 31 -1.57 -25.45 -16.21
N GLN A 32 -1.13 -24.23 -15.95
CA GLN A 32 -2.05 -23.14 -15.65
C GLN A 32 -2.83 -22.74 -16.89
N ALA A 33 -4.07 -22.35 -16.66
CA ALA A 33 -4.87 -21.72 -17.68
C ALA A 33 -4.16 -20.45 -18.19
N PRO A 34 -4.18 -20.16 -19.50
CA PRO A 34 -3.60 -18.94 -20.06
C PRO A 34 -4.10 -17.66 -19.38
N GLU A 35 -5.31 -17.71 -18.83
CA GLU A 35 -5.92 -16.60 -18.11
C GLU A 35 -5.17 -16.23 -16.83
N ALA A 36 -4.53 -17.20 -16.16
CA ALA A 36 -3.74 -16.89 -14.96
C ALA A 36 -2.56 -15.95 -15.24
N ALA A 37 -1.88 -16.16 -16.39
CA ALA A 37 -0.81 -15.26 -16.82
C ALA A 37 -1.32 -13.83 -17.07
N TYR A 38 -2.51 -13.71 -17.66
CA TYR A 38 -3.15 -12.42 -17.91
C TYR A 38 -3.46 -11.66 -16.61
N PHE A 39 -4.04 -12.32 -15.61
CA PHE A 39 -4.32 -11.67 -14.31
C PHE A 39 -3.04 -11.26 -13.57
N LEU A 40 -2.00 -12.09 -13.63
CA LEU A 40 -0.71 -11.75 -13.05
C LEU A 40 -0.09 -10.52 -13.74
N GLN A 41 -0.20 -10.45 -15.06
CA GLN A 41 0.26 -9.28 -15.81
C GLN A 41 -0.50 -8.02 -15.41
N GLN A 42 -1.84 -8.06 -15.37
CA GLN A 42 -2.67 -6.93 -14.94
C GLN A 42 -2.31 -6.46 -13.53
N LEU A 43 -2.10 -7.41 -12.59
CA LEU A 43 -1.74 -7.08 -11.22
C LEU A 43 -0.40 -6.35 -11.14
N ILE A 44 0.56 -6.73 -11.97
CA ILE A 44 1.87 -6.09 -11.97
C ILE A 44 1.80 -4.73 -12.66
N GLU A 45 1.08 -4.60 -13.77
CA GLU A 45 0.86 -3.32 -14.43
C GLU A 45 0.20 -2.31 -13.48
N ALA A 46 -0.84 -2.74 -12.74
CA ALA A 46 -1.47 -1.94 -11.70
C ALA A 46 -0.47 -1.52 -10.61
N SER A 47 0.39 -2.45 -10.18
CA SER A 47 1.42 -2.17 -9.19
C SER A 47 2.46 -1.15 -9.67
N LEU A 48 2.81 -1.14 -10.94
CA LEU A 48 3.70 -0.14 -11.54
C LEU A 48 3.04 1.25 -11.61
N GLN A 49 1.70 1.30 -11.66
CA GLN A 49 0.92 2.54 -11.62
C GLN A 49 0.68 3.06 -10.18
N GLY A 50 1.08 2.28 -9.19
CA GLY A 50 0.95 2.62 -7.76
C GLY A 50 -0.24 1.98 -7.06
N ASP A 51 -0.98 1.11 -7.74
CA ASP A 51 -2.08 0.35 -7.13
C ASP A 51 -1.53 -0.85 -6.38
N SER A 52 -2.09 -1.16 -5.23
CA SER A 52 -1.68 -2.32 -4.42
C SER A 52 -2.46 -3.60 -4.73
N CYS A 53 -3.61 -3.48 -5.40
CA CYS A 53 -4.49 -4.59 -5.77
C CYS A 53 -5.29 -4.28 -7.04
N ILE A 54 -5.85 -5.33 -7.63
CA ILE A 54 -6.87 -5.26 -8.70
C ILE A 54 -8.15 -5.93 -8.23
N GLU A 55 -9.29 -5.55 -8.80
CA GLU A 55 -10.55 -6.26 -8.57
C GLU A 55 -10.51 -7.65 -9.23
N ILE A 56 -11.08 -8.65 -8.56
CA ILE A 56 -11.12 -10.03 -9.06
C ILE A 56 -12.44 -10.69 -8.67
N SER A 57 -13.00 -11.49 -9.58
CA SER A 57 -14.20 -12.30 -9.32
C SER A 57 -13.84 -13.67 -8.72
N PRO A 58 -14.80 -14.35 -8.03
CA PRO A 58 -14.59 -15.69 -7.52
C PRO A 58 -14.15 -16.70 -8.60
N GLU A 59 -14.73 -16.63 -9.79
CA GLU A 59 -14.38 -17.53 -10.90
C GLU A 59 -12.93 -17.29 -11.37
N GLN A 60 -12.47 -16.06 -11.34
CA GLN A 60 -11.10 -15.69 -11.68
C GLN A 60 -10.09 -16.16 -10.63
N ILE A 61 -10.49 -16.18 -9.34
CA ILE A 61 -9.67 -16.72 -8.25
C ILE A 61 -9.41 -18.23 -8.49
N GLU A 62 -10.42 -18.96 -8.92
CA GLU A 62 -10.28 -20.40 -9.19
C GLU A 62 -9.26 -20.69 -10.30
N THR A 63 -9.17 -19.84 -11.32
CA THR A 63 -8.18 -20.01 -12.41
C THR A 63 -6.74 -19.80 -11.97
N LEU A 64 -6.50 -19.05 -10.89
CA LEU A 64 -5.17 -18.82 -10.33
C LEU A 64 -4.64 -20.02 -9.52
N GLY A 65 -5.50 -20.90 -9.05
CA GLY A 65 -5.14 -22.13 -8.34
C GLY A 65 -4.16 -21.91 -7.19
N GLN A 66 -3.00 -22.57 -7.25
CA GLN A 66 -1.97 -22.50 -6.19
C GLN A 66 -1.20 -21.18 -6.13
N LEU A 67 -1.36 -20.27 -7.11
CA LEU A 67 -0.72 -18.96 -7.10
C LEU A 67 -1.40 -17.98 -6.14
N VAL A 68 -2.58 -18.31 -5.66
CA VAL A 68 -3.35 -17.44 -4.79
C VAL A 68 -3.69 -18.13 -3.48
N THR A 69 -3.68 -17.36 -2.39
CA THR A 69 -4.20 -17.78 -1.09
C THR A 69 -5.18 -16.74 -0.57
N SER A 70 -6.08 -17.14 0.32
CA SER A 70 -6.96 -16.17 0.98
C SER A 70 -6.20 -15.34 2.02
N ALA A 71 -6.70 -14.15 2.32
CA ALA A 71 -6.12 -13.27 3.34
C ALA A 71 -6.06 -13.94 4.74
N GLU A 72 -6.96 -14.87 5.04
CA GLU A 72 -6.95 -15.64 6.29
C GLU A 72 -5.81 -16.67 6.32
N GLN A 73 -5.63 -17.39 5.21
CA GLN A 73 -4.61 -18.43 5.07
C GLN A 73 -3.21 -17.84 4.87
N ALA A 74 -3.10 -16.64 4.32
CA ALA A 74 -1.83 -15.95 4.05
C ALA A 74 -0.97 -15.73 5.30
N LYS A 75 -1.56 -15.83 6.50
CA LYS A 75 -0.84 -15.77 7.79
C LYS A 75 0.03 -17.01 8.05
N SER A 76 -0.33 -18.15 7.47
CA SER A 76 0.35 -19.43 7.67
C SER A 76 0.86 -20.06 6.38
N GLN A 77 0.33 -19.66 5.24
CA GLN A 77 0.68 -20.18 3.92
C GLN A 77 1.07 -19.04 2.99
N VAL A 78 2.27 -19.09 2.45
CA VAL A 78 2.77 -18.10 1.48
C VAL A 78 2.43 -18.55 0.07
N ALA A 79 1.78 -17.67 -0.68
CA ALA A 79 1.56 -17.81 -2.12
C ALA A 79 1.98 -16.50 -2.82
N PRO A 80 2.24 -16.50 -4.13
CA PRO A 80 2.59 -15.28 -4.86
C PRO A 80 1.57 -14.15 -4.74
N CYS A 81 0.28 -14.52 -4.69
CA CYS A 81 -0.83 -13.57 -4.59
C CYS A 81 -1.73 -13.89 -3.39
N VAL A 82 -2.44 -12.87 -2.93
CA VAL A 82 -3.43 -12.95 -1.85
C VAL A 82 -4.72 -12.30 -2.32
N HIS A 83 -5.86 -12.93 -2.00
CA HIS A 83 -7.18 -12.34 -2.22
C HIS A 83 -7.95 -12.18 -0.90
N ASP A 84 -8.80 -11.16 -0.82
CA ASP A 84 -9.74 -10.93 0.30
C ASP A 84 -11.21 -11.16 -0.10
N GLY A 85 -11.45 -11.69 -1.29
CA GLY A 85 -12.77 -11.92 -1.87
C GLY A 85 -13.22 -10.85 -2.86
N GLN A 86 -12.61 -9.68 -2.87
CA GLN A 86 -12.89 -8.58 -3.80
C GLN A 86 -11.63 -8.13 -4.54
N GLY A 87 -10.50 -8.11 -3.86
CA GLY A 87 -9.22 -7.68 -4.39
C GLY A 87 -8.21 -8.82 -4.49
N LEU A 88 -7.35 -8.75 -5.50
CA LEU A 88 -6.16 -9.57 -5.66
C LEU A 88 -4.93 -8.68 -5.53
N ALA A 89 -4.02 -9.03 -4.65
CA ALA A 89 -2.77 -8.31 -4.40
C ALA A 89 -1.56 -9.25 -4.53
N LEU A 90 -0.39 -8.71 -4.87
CA LEU A 90 0.86 -9.44 -4.65
C LEU A 90 1.06 -9.65 -3.15
N TYR A 91 1.46 -10.85 -2.72
CA TYR A 91 1.71 -11.18 -1.31
C TYR A 91 2.62 -10.15 -0.63
N ARG A 92 3.64 -9.66 -1.34
CA ARG A 92 4.56 -8.65 -0.82
C ARG A 92 3.84 -7.38 -0.39
N TYR A 93 2.96 -6.84 -1.25
CA TYR A 93 2.25 -5.59 -0.96
C TYR A 93 1.18 -5.80 0.11
N TRP A 94 0.40 -6.88 0.01
CA TRP A 94 -0.55 -7.26 1.04
C TRP A 94 0.11 -7.36 2.42
N ASN A 95 1.24 -8.07 2.53
CA ASN A 95 1.97 -8.22 3.79
C ASN A 95 2.51 -6.88 4.33
N LEU A 96 3.00 -5.99 3.46
CA LEU A 96 3.44 -4.65 3.85
C LEU A 96 2.26 -3.82 4.39
N GLU A 97 1.10 -3.88 3.75
CA GLU A 97 -0.12 -3.21 4.21
C GLU A 97 -0.60 -3.73 5.57
N GLN A 98 -0.61 -5.05 5.76
CA GLN A 98 -0.95 -5.64 7.06
C GLN A 98 -0.01 -5.15 8.16
N ARG A 99 1.30 -5.17 7.92
CA ARG A 99 2.31 -4.68 8.86
C ARG A 99 2.15 -3.18 9.14
N LEU A 100 1.86 -2.38 8.13
CA LEU A 100 1.59 -0.95 8.29
C LEU A 100 0.33 -0.73 9.13
N ALA A 101 -0.75 -1.45 8.84
CA ALA A 101 -1.99 -1.37 9.60
C ALA A 101 -1.79 -1.76 11.08
N GLU A 102 -0.98 -2.77 11.36
CA GLU A 102 -0.62 -3.15 12.74
C GLU A 102 0.16 -2.04 13.46
N GLN A 103 1.14 -1.40 12.79
CA GLN A 103 1.88 -0.30 13.39
C GLN A 103 0.97 0.92 13.64
N ILE A 104 0.07 1.25 12.72
CA ILE A 104 -0.90 2.32 12.90
C ILE A 104 -1.83 2.03 14.09
N ARG A 105 -2.35 0.80 14.20
CA ARG A 105 -3.17 0.39 15.37
C ARG A 105 -2.38 0.51 16.67
N ARG A 106 -1.13 0.05 16.69
CA ARG A 106 -0.24 0.15 17.86
C ARG A 106 -0.02 1.60 18.26
N LEU A 107 0.27 2.49 17.32
CA LEU A 107 0.44 3.91 17.59
C LEU A 107 -0.84 4.55 18.14
N LYS A 108 -2.00 4.23 17.55
CA LYS A 108 -3.30 4.74 18.02
C LYS A 108 -3.66 4.31 19.45
N GLN A 109 -3.15 3.15 19.89
CA GLN A 109 -3.43 2.60 21.22
C GLN A 109 -2.46 3.08 22.29
N GLN A 110 -1.39 3.82 21.92
CA GLN A 110 -0.45 4.33 22.91
C GLN A 110 -1.13 5.36 23.81
N PRO A 111 -0.95 5.25 25.12
CA PRO A 111 -1.43 6.26 26.04
C PRO A 111 -0.69 7.57 25.77
N ILE A 112 -1.41 8.65 25.75
CA ILE A 112 -0.84 10.00 25.65
C ILE A 112 -1.11 10.77 26.92
N GLN A 113 -0.19 11.66 27.29
CA GLN A 113 -0.45 12.71 28.24
C GLN A 113 -0.85 13.96 27.45
N PRO A 114 -2.10 14.42 27.53
CA PRO A 114 -2.52 15.61 26.83
C PRO A 114 -1.68 16.81 27.29
N VAL A 115 -1.12 17.55 26.33
CA VAL A 115 -0.38 18.76 26.59
C VAL A 115 -1.30 19.95 26.33
N SER A 116 -1.31 20.94 27.23
CA SER A 116 -2.01 22.19 26.98
C SER A 116 -1.26 22.97 25.90
N CYS A 117 -1.97 23.32 24.84
CA CYS A 117 -1.41 24.14 23.76
C CYS A 117 -2.01 25.56 23.72
N GLU A 118 -2.78 25.97 24.75
CA GLU A 118 -3.50 27.23 24.75
C GLU A 118 -2.55 28.43 24.65
N GLU A 119 -1.43 28.37 25.35
CA GLU A 119 -0.40 29.45 25.35
C GLU A 119 0.33 29.54 23.99
N HIS A 120 0.22 28.53 23.14
CA HIS A 120 0.92 28.45 21.87
C HIS A 120 0.00 28.65 20.65
N LEU A 121 -1.31 28.81 20.86
CA LEU A 121 -2.26 29.00 19.76
C LEU A 121 -1.99 30.27 18.94
N ASP A 122 -1.39 31.27 19.56
CA ASP A 122 -1.02 32.52 18.88
C ASP A 122 0.15 32.36 17.89
N LEU A 123 0.90 31.27 17.98
CA LEU A 123 1.94 30.94 17.00
C LEU A 123 1.41 30.63 15.60
N LEU A 124 0.10 30.31 15.51
CA LEU A 124 -0.60 29.96 14.28
C LEU A 124 -1.79 30.90 14.07
N THR A 125 -1.81 31.59 12.94
CA THR A 125 -2.90 32.52 12.60
C THR A 125 -4.04 31.85 11.88
N ASP A 126 -3.76 30.81 11.11
CA ASP A 126 -4.75 30.07 10.33
C ASP A 126 -5.56 29.11 11.23
N PRO A 127 -6.91 29.10 11.13
CA PRO A 127 -7.77 28.25 11.96
C PRO A 127 -7.51 26.73 11.76
N HIS A 128 -7.21 26.30 10.55
CA HIS A 128 -6.92 24.87 10.27
C HIS A 128 -5.59 24.45 10.87
N GLN A 129 -4.60 25.34 10.87
CA GLN A 129 -3.31 25.07 11.51
C GLN A 129 -3.44 25.02 13.04
N ARG A 130 -4.28 25.89 13.64
CA ARG A 130 -4.61 25.81 15.08
C ARG A 130 -5.33 24.50 15.43
N ALA A 131 -6.29 24.08 14.60
CA ALA A 131 -6.98 22.80 14.78
C ALA A 131 -6.01 21.61 14.69
N ALA A 132 -5.02 21.66 13.79
CA ALA A 132 -3.98 20.64 13.69
C ALA A 132 -3.12 20.59 14.98
N LEU A 133 -2.72 21.71 15.56
CA LEU A 133 -2.00 21.77 16.83
C LEU A 133 -2.83 21.14 17.96
N GLN A 134 -4.10 21.53 18.09
CA GLN A 134 -5.01 20.96 19.10
C GLN A 134 -5.23 19.45 18.94
N MET A 135 -5.28 18.97 17.70
CA MET A 135 -5.42 17.55 17.41
C MET A 135 -4.19 16.76 17.86
N VAL A 136 -3.00 17.23 17.51
CA VAL A 136 -1.74 16.54 17.81
C VAL A 136 -1.48 16.43 19.31
N THR A 137 -1.88 17.43 20.09
CA THR A 137 -1.71 17.42 21.56
C THR A 137 -2.69 16.51 22.31
N ARG A 138 -3.69 15.97 21.60
CA ARG A 138 -4.76 15.11 22.18
C ARG A 138 -4.83 13.70 21.61
N GLN A 139 -4.04 13.39 20.58
CA GLN A 139 -4.10 12.11 19.88
C GLN A 139 -2.70 11.50 19.73
N SER A 140 -2.59 10.20 19.93
CA SER A 140 -1.33 9.44 19.77
C SER A 140 -0.88 9.33 18.30
N LEU A 141 -1.80 9.48 17.36
CA LEU A 141 -1.54 9.49 15.93
C LEU A 141 -2.39 10.56 15.26
N SER A 142 -1.78 11.43 14.53
CA SER A 142 -2.44 12.48 13.75
C SER A 142 -1.88 12.52 12.33
N ILE A 143 -2.73 12.75 11.35
CA ILE A 143 -2.33 12.88 9.94
C ILE A 143 -2.69 14.28 9.47
N ILE A 144 -1.66 15.05 9.07
CA ILE A 144 -1.84 16.40 8.53
C ILE A 144 -1.63 16.33 7.02
N THR A 145 -2.68 16.65 6.27
CA THR A 145 -2.68 16.68 4.80
C THR A 145 -2.87 18.10 4.29
N GLY A 146 -2.59 18.30 3.01
CA GLY A 146 -2.80 19.58 2.33
C GLY A 146 -1.98 19.67 1.05
N GLY A 147 -2.42 20.49 0.11
CA GLY A 147 -1.76 20.72 -1.17
C GLY A 147 -0.38 21.39 -1.06
N PRO A 148 0.35 21.54 -2.15
CA PRO A 148 1.56 22.35 -2.21
C PRO A 148 1.29 23.79 -1.70
N GLY A 149 2.21 24.37 -0.95
CA GLY A 149 2.11 25.76 -0.49
C GLY A 149 1.15 26.02 0.68
N THR A 150 0.46 25.01 1.24
CA THR A 150 -0.49 25.18 2.36
C THR A 150 0.18 25.35 3.73
N GLY A 151 1.48 25.50 3.79
CA GLY A 151 2.20 25.73 5.05
C GLY A 151 2.34 24.52 5.97
N LYS A 152 2.24 23.27 5.44
CA LYS A 152 2.40 22.06 6.26
C LYS A 152 3.69 22.03 7.06
N THR A 153 4.82 22.33 6.43
CA THR A 153 6.13 22.36 7.09
C THR A 153 6.20 23.45 8.15
N TYR A 154 5.60 24.62 7.89
CA TYR A 154 5.50 25.69 8.87
C TYR A 154 4.67 25.25 10.08
N THR A 155 3.51 24.64 9.85
CA THR A 155 2.65 24.11 10.91
C THR A 155 3.38 23.05 11.73
N LEU A 156 4.06 22.10 11.08
CA LEU A 156 4.81 21.05 11.75
C LEU A 156 5.94 21.61 12.62
N ALA A 157 6.70 22.60 12.12
CA ALA A 157 7.75 23.26 12.90
C ALA A 157 7.20 23.93 14.17
N ARG A 158 5.99 24.52 14.12
CA ARG A 158 5.33 25.12 15.29
C ARG A 158 4.82 24.07 16.27
N ILE A 159 4.28 22.95 15.77
CA ILE A 159 3.85 21.81 16.60
C ILE A 159 5.03 21.22 17.39
N ILE A 160 6.20 21.10 16.77
CA ILE A 160 7.40 20.55 17.43
C ILE A 160 7.96 21.53 18.48
N ALA A 161 7.69 22.81 18.35
CA ALA A 161 8.16 23.85 19.28
C ALA A 161 7.32 23.96 20.57
N VAL A 162 6.17 23.27 20.65
CA VAL A 162 5.27 23.16 21.80
C VAL A 162 5.61 21.93 22.64
#